data_f82045c5a87bea7d365906e9756b8b88
#
_entry.id   f82045c5a87bea7d365906e9756b8b88
#
_cell.length_a   1.000
_cell.length_b   1.000
_cell.length_c   1.000
_cell.angle_alpha   90.00
_cell.angle_beta   90.00
_cell.angle_gamma   90.00
#
_symmetry.space_group_name_H-M   'P 1'
#
loop_
_entity.id
_entity.type
_entity.pdbx_description
1 polymer ?
#
loop_
_entity_poly.entity_id
_entity_poly.type
_entity_poly.pdbx_seq_one_letter_code
_entity_poly.pdbx_strand_id
1 'polypeptide(L)'
;MRKVLLVSMDAFFEPDISRLPPDGAVARILREGTWCRKVETIFPALTYPIHVTMVTGCDPEDTGVGQNQPFQPNVPEKHRRWYWEREHIRVPTLFEAVKKAGGRSCSILWPVNCKNRAVNWCFPEVHPLPGESPVLKALRFGTPGYILAGERRYGRLRRGIKEPWLSDYAAALAGDTIRRHRPDLTALHLIDLDHTRHHCGTFSPEADEAICRLDRRIGELKQVLETTPGMEDALLILVSDHGQADIERTVNLREAMDRLMPGIPLQPQSNGMSAYFFPKGEVPDPDSLIPQLEEHREALGIARVYSSKDLKRMHTVSGPVLAAEAAEGVVFSDSLDAEKREKATHGFGPGHPGGMCFFAVCGRGVRQGAKLGSFPMRDIGPTIAGLMGVELPTARGTDRSGEVLE
;
A
#
# COMPACT_ATOMS: atom_id res chain seq x y z
N MET A 1 -19.19 -18.93 0.56
CA MET A 1 -18.20 -17.83 0.49
C MET A 1 -18.13 -17.36 -0.95
N ARG A 2 -18.35 -16.06 -1.17
CA ARG A 2 -18.25 -15.41 -2.48
C ARG A 2 -16.78 -15.19 -2.84
N LYS A 3 -16.42 -15.38 -4.10
CA LYS A 3 -15.04 -15.21 -4.56
C LYS A 3 -14.72 -13.74 -4.82
N VAL A 4 -13.47 -13.34 -4.55
CA VAL A 4 -13.00 -11.96 -4.73
C VAL A 4 -11.66 -11.95 -5.44
N LEU A 5 -11.55 -11.11 -6.48
CA LEU A 5 -10.29 -10.59 -6.99
C LEU A 5 -10.11 -9.17 -6.45
N LEU A 6 -9.19 -8.99 -5.52
CA LEU A 6 -8.79 -7.71 -4.95
C LEU A 6 -7.54 -7.22 -5.67
N VAL A 7 -7.62 -6.08 -6.33
CA VAL A 7 -6.50 -5.45 -7.04
C VAL A 7 -6.18 -4.12 -6.38
N SER A 8 -4.97 -3.99 -5.84
CA SER A 8 -4.42 -2.72 -5.40
C SER A 8 -3.71 -2.03 -6.55
N MET A 9 -4.12 -0.80 -6.82
CA MET A 9 -3.57 0.10 -7.82
C MET A 9 -2.65 1.10 -7.10
N ASP A 10 -1.36 0.75 -6.98
CA ASP A 10 -0.39 1.55 -6.22
C ASP A 10 -0.30 2.98 -6.76
N ALA A 11 -0.37 3.94 -5.86
CA ALA A 11 -0.35 5.38 -6.12
C ALA A 11 -1.50 5.93 -7.00
N PHE A 12 -2.59 5.17 -7.24
CA PHE A 12 -3.78 5.68 -7.91
C PHE A 12 -4.65 6.48 -6.92
N PHE A 13 -5.01 7.70 -7.23
CA PHE A 13 -5.77 8.56 -6.32
C PHE A 13 -6.82 9.41 -7.05
N GLU A 14 -7.57 10.21 -6.31
CA GLU A 14 -8.77 10.90 -6.80
C GLU A 14 -8.60 11.65 -8.14
N PRO A 15 -7.52 12.43 -8.39
CA PRO A 15 -7.35 13.13 -9.67
C PRO A 15 -7.22 12.20 -10.89
N ASP A 16 -6.75 10.97 -10.70
CA ASP A 16 -6.55 10.01 -11.79
C ASP A 16 -7.85 9.52 -12.41
N ILE A 17 -8.96 9.61 -11.68
CA ILE A 17 -10.27 9.23 -12.20
C ILE A 17 -10.60 10.02 -13.47
N SER A 18 -10.21 11.30 -13.54
CA SER A 18 -10.41 12.14 -14.73
C SER A 18 -9.43 11.85 -15.87
N ARG A 19 -8.35 11.11 -15.59
CA ARG A 19 -7.30 10.73 -16.54
C ARG A 19 -7.48 9.33 -17.13
N LEU A 20 -8.46 8.59 -16.63
CA LEU A 20 -8.81 7.26 -17.15
C LEU A 20 -9.29 7.37 -18.62
N PRO A 21 -8.94 6.37 -19.47
CA PRO A 21 -9.55 6.27 -20.78
C PRO A 21 -11.08 6.23 -20.67
N PRO A 22 -11.84 7.09 -21.39
CA PRO A 22 -13.30 7.19 -21.23
C PRO A 22 -14.06 5.87 -21.44
N ASP A 23 -13.59 5.05 -22.37
CA ASP A 23 -14.13 3.73 -22.70
C ASP A 23 -13.29 2.60 -22.11
N GLY A 24 -12.39 2.91 -21.19
CA GLY A 24 -11.50 1.98 -20.53
C GLY A 24 -12.21 1.01 -19.57
N ALA A 25 -11.48 0.03 -19.11
CA ALA A 25 -12.01 -1.00 -18.22
C ALA A 25 -12.42 -0.43 -16.86
N VAL A 26 -11.58 0.42 -16.26
CA VAL A 26 -11.88 1.03 -14.97
C VAL A 26 -13.08 1.97 -15.09
N ALA A 27 -13.16 2.82 -16.12
CA ALA A 27 -14.31 3.67 -16.38
C ALA A 27 -15.62 2.88 -16.52
N ARG A 28 -15.59 1.70 -17.16
CA ARG A 28 -16.74 0.78 -17.20
C ARG A 28 -17.09 0.22 -15.85
N ILE A 29 -16.09 -0.21 -15.06
CA ILE A 29 -16.28 -0.70 -13.68
C ILE A 29 -16.99 0.34 -12.82
N LEU A 30 -16.64 1.64 -12.97
CA LEU A 30 -17.30 2.72 -12.22
C LEU A 30 -18.79 2.90 -12.62
N ARG A 31 -19.13 2.64 -13.88
CA ARG A 31 -20.52 2.69 -14.37
C ARG A 31 -21.34 1.47 -13.97
N GLU A 32 -20.69 0.31 -13.93
CA GLU A 32 -21.33 -0.99 -13.66
C GLU A 32 -21.35 -1.38 -12.18
N GLY A 33 -20.61 -0.67 -11.33
CA GLY A 33 -20.43 -1.03 -9.94
C GLY A 33 -20.69 0.09 -8.94
N THR A 34 -20.29 -0.14 -7.71
CA THR A 34 -20.31 0.82 -6.60
C THR A 34 -18.90 1.29 -6.31
N TRP A 35 -18.69 2.58 -6.08
CA TRP A 35 -17.36 3.13 -5.87
C TRP A 35 -17.34 4.34 -4.93
N CYS A 36 -16.16 4.57 -4.33
CA CYS A 36 -15.82 5.74 -3.52
C CYS A 36 -14.59 6.42 -4.08
N ARG A 37 -14.66 7.73 -4.30
CA ARG A 37 -13.54 8.52 -4.81
C ARG A 37 -12.57 9.01 -3.73
N LYS A 38 -12.97 8.93 -2.45
CA LYS A 38 -12.24 9.50 -1.32
C LYS A 38 -12.26 8.54 -0.13
N VAL A 39 -11.42 7.52 -0.17
CA VAL A 39 -11.12 6.70 1.00
C VAL A 39 -10.00 7.38 1.76
N GLU A 40 -10.24 7.71 3.02
CA GLU A 40 -9.28 8.41 3.87
C GLU A 40 -8.20 7.43 4.34
N THR A 41 -6.95 7.75 4.00
CA THR A 41 -5.80 6.91 4.35
C THR A 41 -5.42 7.05 5.83
N ILE A 42 -4.49 6.21 6.28
CA ILE A 42 -3.87 6.26 7.61
C ILE A 42 -2.59 7.12 7.59
N PHE A 43 -2.03 7.42 8.76
CA PHE A 43 -0.76 8.12 8.90
C PHE A 43 0.37 7.17 9.32
N PRO A 44 1.53 7.23 8.64
CA PRO A 44 1.80 7.90 7.37
C PRO A 44 1.20 7.15 6.18
N ALA A 45 0.92 7.88 5.08
CA ALA A 45 0.38 7.30 3.85
C ALA A 45 1.46 6.51 3.09
N LEU A 46 1.71 5.28 3.53
CA LEU A 46 2.74 4.37 3.03
C LEU A 46 2.15 3.03 2.60
N THR A 47 2.73 2.44 1.56
CA THR A 47 2.28 1.19 0.95
C THR A 47 2.04 0.07 1.96
N TYR A 48 3.03 -0.27 2.80
CA TYR A 48 2.95 -1.46 3.67
C TYR A 48 1.91 -1.32 4.78
N PRO A 49 1.89 -0.25 5.61
CA PRO A 49 0.87 -0.13 6.65
C PRO A 49 -0.54 -0.03 6.07
N ILE A 50 -0.73 0.63 4.91
CA ILE A 50 -2.04 0.73 4.27
C ILE A 50 -2.53 -0.63 3.78
N HIS A 51 -1.69 -1.41 3.08
CA HIS A 51 -2.07 -2.76 2.64
C HIS A 51 -2.38 -3.70 3.80
N VAL A 52 -1.71 -3.53 4.94
CA VAL A 52 -2.03 -4.26 6.17
C VAL A 52 -3.39 -3.81 6.71
N THR A 53 -3.67 -2.51 6.76
CA THR A 53 -4.98 -1.97 7.18
C THR A 53 -6.11 -2.48 6.28
N MET A 54 -5.91 -2.53 4.95
CA MET A 54 -6.91 -3.06 4.00
C MET A 54 -7.30 -4.51 4.25
N VAL A 55 -6.39 -5.35 4.71
CA VAL A 55 -6.67 -6.79 4.90
C VAL A 55 -6.96 -7.16 6.35
N THR A 56 -6.81 -6.24 7.29
CA THR A 56 -7.08 -6.46 8.72
C THR A 56 -8.30 -5.69 9.22
N GLY A 57 -8.61 -4.54 8.58
CA GLY A 57 -9.58 -3.58 9.09
C GLY A 57 -9.14 -2.92 10.41
N CYS A 58 -7.83 -2.89 10.68
CA CYS A 58 -7.23 -2.33 11.89
C CYS A 58 -6.22 -1.24 11.57
N ASP A 59 -6.03 -0.30 12.49
CA ASP A 59 -5.04 0.76 12.40
C ASP A 59 -3.63 0.26 12.79
N PRO A 60 -2.55 1.01 12.50
CA PRO A 60 -1.17 0.63 12.81
C PRO A 60 -0.90 0.28 14.28
N GLU A 61 -1.59 0.90 15.24
CA GLU A 61 -1.45 0.60 16.67
C GLU A 61 -1.80 -0.86 17.00
N ASP A 62 -2.83 -1.40 16.35
CA ASP A 62 -3.26 -2.80 16.51
C ASP A 62 -2.40 -3.75 15.68
N THR A 63 -2.06 -3.37 14.44
CA THR A 63 -1.36 -4.25 13.50
C THR A 63 0.14 -4.36 13.78
N GLY A 64 0.74 -3.34 14.38
CA GLY A 64 2.19 -3.27 14.64
C GLY A 64 3.03 -2.86 13.43
N VAL A 65 2.41 -2.58 12.27
CA VAL A 65 3.08 -2.16 11.04
C VAL A 65 2.71 -0.72 10.75
N GLY A 66 3.59 0.22 11.03
CA GLY A 66 3.35 1.66 10.88
C GLY A 66 4.27 2.36 9.87
N GLN A 67 5.15 1.60 9.21
CA GLN A 67 6.10 2.08 8.19
C GLN A 67 6.40 0.96 7.20
N ASN A 68 7.04 1.26 6.08
CA ASN A 68 7.52 0.22 5.16
C ASN A 68 8.70 -0.57 5.77
N GLN A 69 9.51 0.09 6.58
CA GLN A 69 10.68 -0.47 7.24
C GLN A 69 10.55 -0.34 8.76
N PRO A 70 10.92 -1.36 9.55
CA PRO A 70 11.02 -1.19 11.00
C PRO A 70 12.07 -0.11 11.35
N PHE A 71 12.00 0.42 12.57
CA PHE A 71 13.02 1.36 13.05
C PHE A 71 14.40 0.69 13.12
N GLN A 72 15.35 1.17 12.32
CA GLN A 72 16.71 0.62 12.18
C GLN A 72 17.75 1.75 12.15
N PRO A 73 17.95 2.48 13.27
CA PRO A 73 18.71 3.74 13.29
C PRO A 73 20.18 3.62 12.91
N ASN A 74 20.77 2.43 13.10
CA ASN A 74 22.19 2.19 12.85
C ASN A 74 22.46 1.37 11.57
N VAL A 75 21.42 1.14 10.77
CA VAL A 75 21.53 0.42 9.51
C VAL A 75 21.44 1.42 8.35
N PRO A 76 22.43 1.48 7.46
CA PRO A 76 22.34 2.30 6.26
C PRO A 76 21.07 1.97 5.46
N GLU A 77 20.38 2.99 4.92
CA GLU A 77 19.08 2.86 4.27
C GLU A 77 19.02 1.70 3.25
N LYS A 78 20.02 1.59 2.38
CA LYS A 78 20.12 0.52 1.37
C LYS A 78 20.24 -0.91 1.91
N HIS A 79 20.52 -1.08 3.21
CA HIS A 79 20.63 -2.37 3.90
C HIS A 79 19.48 -2.61 4.87
N ARG A 80 18.56 -1.68 5.01
CA ARG A 80 17.40 -1.83 5.91
C ARG A 80 16.46 -2.90 5.38
N ARG A 81 16.00 -3.74 6.29
CA ARG A 81 14.94 -4.71 6.00
C ARG A 81 13.60 -4.00 6.01
N TRP A 82 12.67 -4.52 5.21
CA TRP A 82 11.28 -4.10 5.19
C TRP A 82 10.42 -5.10 5.97
N TYR A 83 9.20 -4.76 6.25
CA TYR A 83 8.21 -5.66 6.84
C TYR A 83 7.70 -6.66 5.80
N TRP A 84 8.49 -7.68 5.41
CA TRP A 84 8.08 -8.62 4.35
C TRP A 84 7.15 -9.71 4.84
N GLU A 85 7.40 -10.25 6.04
CA GLU A 85 6.77 -11.44 6.55
C GLU A 85 5.45 -11.15 7.25
N ARG A 86 4.46 -12.06 7.06
CA ARG A 86 3.15 -12.04 7.71
C ARG A 86 3.25 -11.98 9.25
N GLU A 87 4.29 -12.53 9.84
CA GLU A 87 4.49 -12.56 11.29
C GLU A 87 4.62 -11.19 11.94
N HIS A 88 4.93 -10.14 11.17
CA HIS A 88 4.94 -8.77 11.66
C HIS A 88 3.53 -8.22 11.98
N ILE A 89 2.49 -8.79 11.38
CA ILE A 89 1.11 -8.36 11.61
C ILE A 89 0.56 -9.08 12.85
N ARG A 90 0.18 -8.32 13.86
CA ARG A 90 -0.25 -8.84 15.18
C ARG A 90 -1.67 -9.36 15.23
N VAL A 91 -2.50 -9.03 14.24
CA VAL A 91 -3.92 -9.41 14.17
C VAL A 91 -4.21 -10.31 12.96
N PRO A 92 -5.31 -11.10 12.96
CA PRO A 92 -5.72 -11.87 11.79
C PRO A 92 -6.01 -10.99 10.58
N THR A 93 -5.77 -11.53 9.37
CA THR A 93 -6.06 -10.88 8.10
C THR A 93 -7.18 -11.61 7.36
N LEU A 94 -7.66 -11.04 6.26
CA LEU A 94 -8.60 -11.69 5.34
C LEU A 94 -8.11 -13.06 4.87
N PHE A 95 -6.80 -13.28 4.73
CA PHE A 95 -6.25 -14.57 4.32
C PHE A 95 -6.49 -15.66 5.37
N GLU A 96 -6.31 -15.34 6.65
CA GLU A 96 -6.63 -16.27 7.73
C GLU A 96 -8.14 -16.49 7.86
N ALA A 97 -8.95 -15.44 7.66
CA ALA A 97 -10.41 -15.53 7.66
C ALA A 97 -10.92 -16.48 6.57
N VAL A 98 -10.40 -16.33 5.34
CA VAL A 98 -10.71 -17.23 4.22
C VAL A 98 -10.30 -18.67 4.51
N LYS A 99 -9.09 -18.88 5.05
CA LYS A 99 -8.63 -20.23 5.43
C LYS A 99 -9.49 -20.85 6.52
N LYS A 100 -9.86 -20.07 7.54
CA LYS A 100 -10.76 -20.54 8.63
C LYS A 100 -12.12 -20.97 8.10
N ALA A 101 -12.63 -20.29 7.07
CA ALA A 101 -13.87 -20.63 6.38
C ALA A 101 -13.71 -21.80 5.36
N GLY A 102 -12.56 -22.47 5.32
CA GLY A 102 -12.26 -23.58 4.41
C GLY A 102 -11.89 -23.17 2.97
N GLY A 103 -11.70 -21.88 2.72
CA GLY A 103 -11.35 -21.36 1.40
C GLY A 103 -9.85 -21.39 1.11
N ARG A 104 -9.52 -21.03 -0.12
CA ARG A 104 -8.14 -20.96 -0.64
C ARG A 104 -7.84 -19.54 -1.14
N SER A 105 -6.61 -19.10 -0.93
CA SER A 105 -6.20 -17.75 -1.32
C SER A 105 -4.91 -17.72 -2.11
N CYS A 106 -4.79 -16.68 -2.94
CA CYS A 106 -3.61 -16.32 -3.69
C CYS A 106 -3.18 -14.90 -3.33
N SER A 107 -1.87 -14.68 -3.19
CA SER A 107 -1.24 -13.39 -2.90
C SER A 107 -0.13 -13.14 -3.92
N ILE A 108 -0.25 -12.07 -4.69
CA ILE A 108 0.71 -11.70 -5.72
C ILE A 108 1.16 -10.27 -5.45
N LEU A 109 2.42 -10.11 -5.08
CA LEU A 109 3.06 -8.84 -4.68
C LEU A 109 2.32 -8.09 -3.55
N TRP A 110 1.45 -8.76 -2.77
CA TRP A 110 0.76 -8.12 -1.66
C TRP A 110 1.72 -7.90 -0.48
N PRO A 111 1.90 -6.64 -0.01
CA PRO A 111 2.84 -6.31 1.07
C PRO A 111 2.57 -7.07 2.37
N VAL A 112 3.64 -7.30 3.14
CA VAL A 112 3.63 -7.94 4.48
C VAL A 112 2.91 -9.30 4.50
N ASN A 113 2.97 -10.03 3.40
CA ASN A 113 2.25 -11.32 3.27
C ASN A 113 3.17 -12.50 2.92
N CYS A 114 4.47 -12.30 2.99
CA CYS A 114 5.44 -13.37 2.76
C CYS A 114 5.35 -14.43 3.87
N LYS A 115 5.62 -15.69 3.50
CA LYS A 115 5.56 -16.85 4.41
C LYS A 115 4.21 -17.04 5.13
N ASN A 116 3.15 -16.43 4.63
CA ASN A 116 1.82 -16.60 5.20
C ASN A 116 1.31 -18.01 4.98
N ARG A 117 1.13 -18.75 6.08
CA ARG A 117 0.63 -20.14 6.06
C ARG A 117 -0.86 -20.26 5.70
N ALA A 118 -1.58 -19.14 5.64
CA ALA A 118 -2.96 -19.10 5.20
C ALA A 118 -3.09 -18.99 3.67
N VAL A 119 -2.01 -18.63 2.97
CA VAL A 119 -1.99 -18.44 1.52
C VAL A 119 -1.53 -19.71 0.82
N ASN A 120 -2.28 -20.15 -0.20
CA ASN A 120 -1.96 -21.33 -0.98
C ASN A 120 -0.94 -21.03 -2.10
N TRP A 121 -1.04 -19.87 -2.74
CA TRP A 121 -0.19 -19.44 -3.84
C TRP A 121 0.33 -18.04 -3.56
N CYS A 122 1.62 -17.93 -3.24
CA CYS A 122 2.28 -16.65 -2.92
C CYS A 122 3.41 -16.36 -3.91
N PHE A 123 3.26 -15.28 -4.68
CA PHE A 123 4.36 -14.59 -5.33
C PHE A 123 4.68 -13.34 -4.49
N PRO A 124 5.82 -13.33 -3.74
CA PRO A 124 6.03 -12.38 -2.67
C PRO A 124 6.48 -11.03 -3.17
N GLU A 125 6.11 -9.96 -2.46
CA GLU A 125 6.77 -8.67 -2.57
C GLU A 125 7.98 -8.66 -1.63
N VAL A 126 9.17 -8.66 -2.21
CA VAL A 126 10.44 -8.62 -1.45
C VAL A 126 11.47 -7.81 -2.22
N HIS A 127 12.12 -6.88 -1.54
CA HIS A 127 13.23 -6.12 -2.08
C HIS A 127 14.54 -6.85 -1.78
N PRO A 128 15.34 -7.23 -2.80
CA PRO A 128 16.64 -7.82 -2.56
C PRO A 128 17.57 -6.77 -1.95
N LEU A 129 18.25 -7.13 -0.86
CA LEU A 129 19.32 -6.31 -0.30
C LEU A 129 20.59 -6.43 -1.18
N PRO A 130 21.53 -5.48 -1.09
CA PRO A 130 22.77 -5.55 -1.84
C PRO A 130 23.47 -6.92 -1.69
N GLY A 131 23.76 -7.58 -2.81
CA GLY A 131 24.35 -8.92 -2.85
C GLY A 131 23.38 -10.10 -2.76
N GLU A 132 22.09 -9.87 -2.54
CA GLU A 132 21.06 -10.93 -2.55
C GLU A 132 20.55 -11.22 -3.98
N SER A 133 20.29 -12.49 -4.25
CA SER A 133 19.60 -12.91 -5.49
C SER A 133 18.09 -12.68 -5.35
N PRO A 134 17.46 -11.86 -6.23
CA PRO A 134 16.01 -11.67 -6.22
C PRO A 134 15.23 -13.00 -6.37
N VAL A 135 15.75 -13.92 -7.18
CA VAL A 135 15.11 -15.21 -7.44
C VAL A 135 15.13 -16.09 -6.20
N LEU A 136 16.31 -16.25 -5.56
CA LEU A 136 16.42 -17.05 -4.34
C LEU A 136 15.60 -16.44 -3.21
N LYS A 137 15.56 -15.11 -3.11
CA LYS A 137 14.74 -14.42 -2.13
C LYS A 137 13.26 -14.68 -2.37
N ALA A 138 12.77 -14.54 -3.60
CA ALA A 138 11.39 -14.85 -3.94
C ALA A 138 11.01 -16.31 -3.62
N LEU A 139 11.85 -17.28 -3.95
CA LEU A 139 11.63 -18.69 -3.64
C LEU A 139 11.58 -18.95 -2.12
N ARG A 140 12.42 -18.27 -1.33
CA ARG A 140 12.46 -18.40 0.12
C ARG A 140 11.24 -17.81 0.82
N PHE A 141 10.66 -16.73 0.27
CA PHE A 141 9.62 -15.94 0.91
C PHE A 141 8.21 -16.23 0.38
N GLY A 142 8.09 -16.87 -0.79
CA GLY A 142 6.83 -17.24 -1.43
C GLY A 142 6.59 -18.74 -1.47
N THR A 143 5.77 -19.18 -2.42
CA THR A 143 5.48 -20.60 -2.69
C THR A 143 6.35 -21.11 -3.84
N PRO A 144 7.46 -21.85 -3.60
CA PRO A 144 8.45 -22.18 -4.62
C PRO A 144 7.89 -22.84 -5.87
N GLY A 145 7.05 -23.87 -5.73
CA GLY A 145 6.46 -24.57 -6.86
C GLY A 145 5.55 -23.67 -7.71
N TYR A 146 4.83 -22.75 -7.08
CA TYR A 146 4.00 -21.76 -7.77
C TYR A 146 4.85 -20.75 -8.56
N ILE A 147 5.91 -20.24 -7.93
CA ILE A 147 6.84 -19.30 -8.57
C ILE A 147 7.52 -19.93 -9.79
N LEU A 148 8.08 -21.15 -9.64
CA LEU A 148 8.72 -21.86 -10.76
C LEU A 148 7.77 -22.17 -11.90
N ALA A 149 6.52 -22.55 -11.60
CA ALA A 149 5.50 -22.76 -12.59
C ALA A 149 5.10 -21.46 -13.31
N GLY A 150 5.01 -20.35 -12.58
CA GLY A 150 4.78 -19.02 -13.15
C GLY A 150 5.92 -18.58 -14.06
N GLU A 151 7.18 -18.72 -13.61
CA GLU A 151 8.36 -18.43 -14.42
C GLU A 151 8.39 -19.19 -15.74
N ARG A 152 8.11 -20.49 -15.70
CA ARG A 152 8.06 -21.31 -16.93
C ARG A 152 7.04 -20.82 -17.94
N ARG A 153 5.89 -20.28 -17.48
CA ARG A 153 4.79 -19.87 -18.37
C ARG A 153 4.92 -18.43 -18.83
N TYR A 154 5.28 -17.54 -17.89
CA TYR A 154 5.18 -16.08 -18.06
C TYR A 154 6.48 -15.34 -17.83
N GLY A 155 7.59 -16.00 -17.47
CA GLY A 155 8.87 -15.37 -17.13
C GLY A 155 9.41 -14.43 -18.22
N ARG A 156 9.05 -14.69 -19.49
CA ARG A 156 9.38 -13.80 -20.64
C ARG A 156 8.75 -12.40 -20.56
N LEU A 157 7.68 -12.23 -19.77
CA LEU A 157 6.99 -10.95 -19.62
C LEU A 157 7.75 -10.02 -18.69
N ARG A 158 8.58 -10.53 -17.78
CA ARG A 158 9.29 -9.71 -16.82
C ARG A 158 10.77 -9.49 -17.16
N ARG A 159 11.31 -8.38 -16.69
CA ARG A 159 12.74 -8.04 -16.79
C ARG A 159 13.31 -7.87 -15.37
N GLY A 160 13.52 -8.98 -14.68
CA GLY A 160 13.87 -8.96 -13.25
C GLY A 160 12.70 -8.42 -12.40
N ILE A 161 12.95 -7.41 -11.61
CA ILE A 161 11.97 -6.71 -10.76
C ILE A 161 11.61 -5.32 -11.32
N LYS A 162 11.92 -5.05 -12.59
CA LYS A 162 11.69 -3.74 -13.21
C LYS A 162 10.24 -3.57 -13.66
N GLU A 163 9.69 -2.40 -13.45
CA GLU A 163 8.41 -1.97 -14.03
C GLU A 163 8.63 -1.43 -15.46
N PRO A 164 7.60 -1.50 -16.33
CA PRO A 164 6.25 -2.06 -16.12
C PRO A 164 6.13 -3.59 -16.24
N TRP A 165 7.24 -4.29 -16.49
CA TRP A 165 7.26 -5.73 -16.83
C TRP A 165 6.91 -6.62 -15.64
N LEU A 166 7.20 -6.20 -14.40
CA LEU A 166 6.83 -6.97 -13.21
C LEU A 166 5.31 -6.96 -13.03
N SER A 167 4.66 -5.81 -13.22
CA SER A 167 3.19 -5.71 -13.17
C SER A 167 2.51 -6.49 -14.30
N ASP A 168 3.10 -6.54 -15.51
CA ASP A 168 2.59 -7.40 -16.62
C ASP A 168 2.67 -8.89 -16.24
N TYR A 169 3.78 -9.31 -15.66
CA TYR A 169 3.95 -10.68 -15.17
C TYR A 169 2.97 -11.00 -14.04
N ALA A 170 2.82 -10.09 -13.05
CA ALA A 170 1.92 -10.27 -11.91
C ALA A 170 0.45 -10.41 -12.36
N ALA A 171 -0.02 -9.57 -13.29
CA ALA A 171 -1.36 -9.64 -13.85
C ALA A 171 -1.58 -10.96 -14.61
N ALA A 172 -0.62 -11.39 -15.46
CA ALA A 172 -0.69 -12.65 -16.18
C ALA A 172 -0.73 -13.86 -15.22
N LEU A 173 0.08 -13.82 -14.15
CA LEU A 173 0.12 -14.85 -13.12
C LEU A 173 -1.19 -14.92 -12.34
N ALA A 174 -1.80 -13.78 -12.02
CA ALA A 174 -3.12 -13.71 -11.38
C ALA A 174 -4.21 -14.34 -12.26
N GLY A 175 -4.25 -13.98 -13.54
CA GLY A 175 -5.19 -14.54 -14.50
C GLY A 175 -5.03 -16.06 -14.68
N ASP A 176 -3.78 -16.56 -14.75
CA ASP A 176 -3.51 -18.02 -14.82
C ASP A 176 -3.97 -18.73 -13.55
N THR A 177 -3.74 -18.14 -12.39
CA THR A 177 -4.14 -18.70 -11.09
C THR A 177 -5.65 -18.78 -10.97
N ILE A 178 -6.37 -17.75 -11.40
CA ILE A 178 -7.85 -17.74 -11.43
C ILE A 178 -8.37 -18.86 -12.35
N ARG A 179 -7.86 -18.99 -13.57
CA ARG A 179 -8.30 -20.03 -14.51
C ARG A 179 -8.04 -21.45 -13.99
N ARG A 180 -6.89 -21.69 -13.35
CA ARG A 180 -6.47 -23.03 -12.93
C ARG A 180 -7.00 -23.45 -11.56
N HIS A 181 -7.03 -22.51 -10.63
CA HIS A 181 -7.23 -22.84 -9.21
C HIS A 181 -8.49 -22.26 -8.62
N ARG A 182 -9.06 -21.20 -9.22
CA ARG A 182 -10.28 -20.52 -8.76
C ARG A 182 -10.22 -20.20 -7.25
N PRO A 183 -9.20 -19.45 -6.78
CA PRO A 183 -9.11 -19.08 -5.38
C PRO A 183 -10.37 -18.35 -4.92
N ASP A 184 -10.68 -18.45 -3.63
CA ASP A 184 -11.78 -17.69 -3.04
C ASP A 184 -11.38 -16.23 -2.82
N LEU A 185 -10.10 -15.98 -2.51
CA LEU A 185 -9.50 -14.65 -2.49
C LEU A 185 -8.24 -14.64 -3.34
N THR A 186 -8.18 -13.75 -4.32
CA THR A 186 -6.93 -13.38 -5.02
C THR A 186 -6.63 -11.92 -4.70
N ALA A 187 -5.51 -11.65 -4.04
CA ALA A 187 -5.01 -10.29 -3.80
C ALA A 187 -3.80 -10.03 -4.71
N LEU A 188 -3.89 -9.00 -5.52
CA LEU A 188 -2.89 -8.58 -6.49
C LEU A 188 -2.52 -7.12 -6.23
N HIS A 189 -1.22 -6.82 -6.18
CA HIS A 189 -0.69 -5.47 -6.11
C HIS A 189 0.00 -5.12 -7.43
N LEU A 190 -0.36 -3.98 -8.04
CA LEU A 190 0.17 -3.46 -9.30
C LEU A 190 0.93 -2.17 -9.03
N ILE A 191 2.26 -2.20 -9.18
CA ILE A 191 3.21 -1.18 -8.69
C ILE A 191 3.62 -0.19 -9.80
N ASP A 192 3.31 -0.46 -11.06
CA ASP A 192 3.80 0.28 -12.23
C ASP A 192 3.58 1.80 -12.14
N LEU A 193 2.41 2.25 -11.67
CA LEU A 193 2.08 3.69 -11.62
C LEU A 193 2.90 4.40 -10.53
N ASP A 194 3.03 3.80 -9.34
CA ASP A 194 3.86 4.31 -8.25
C ASP A 194 5.32 4.44 -8.70
N HIS A 195 5.89 3.36 -9.23
CA HIS A 195 7.25 3.35 -9.75
C HIS A 195 7.47 4.43 -10.83
N THR A 196 6.52 4.58 -11.76
CA THR A 196 6.61 5.57 -12.83
C THR A 196 6.61 6.98 -12.26
N ARG A 197 5.74 7.27 -11.29
CA ARG A 197 5.65 8.58 -10.65
C ARG A 197 6.90 8.95 -9.87
N HIS A 198 7.47 8.02 -9.11
CA HIS A 198 8.74 8.25 -8.42
C HIS A 198 9.84 8.73 -9.38
N HIS A 199 9.86 8.23 -10.62
CA HIS A 199 10.90 8.55 -11.60
C HIS A 199 10.58 9.73 -12.51
N CYS A 200 9.30 9.96 -12.82
CA CYS A 200 8.88 10.90 -13.86
C CYS A 200 8.08 12.11 -13.34
N GLY A 201 7.53 12.01 -12.12
CA GLY A 201 6.63 13.02 -11.53
C GLY A 201 5.18 12.57 -11.52
N THR A 202 4.37 13.21 -10.68
CA THR A 202 2.99 12.81 -10.37
C THR A 202 2.08 12.84 -11.60
N PHE A 203 2.18 13.87 -12.41
CA PHE A 203 1.30 14.10 -13.56
C PHE A 203 2.06 14.16 -14.90
N SER A 204 3.13 13.37 -15.01
CA SER A 204 3.92 13.26 -16.23
C SER A 204 3.18 12.50 -17.35
N PRO A 205 3.58 12.65 -18.63
CA PRO A 205 3.07 11.83 -19.73
C PRO A 205 3.28 10.34 -19.50
N GLU A 206 4.40 9.95 -18.88
CA GLU A 206 4.72 8.57 -18.53
C GLU A 206 3.76 8.00 -17.47
N ALA A 207 3.29 8.85 -16.54
CA ALA A 207 2.26 8.47 -15.56
C ALA A 207 0.91 8.23 -16.25
N ASP A 208 0.55 9.02 -17.27
CA ASP A 208 -0.65 8.77 -18.09
C ASP A 208 -0.56 7.45 -18.84
N GLU A 209 0.59 7.14 -19.42
CA GLU A 209 0.81 5.83 -20.03
C GLU A 209 0.71 4.70 -19.03
N ALA A 210 1.20 4.89 -17.78
CA ALA A 210 1.08 3.89 -16.73
C ALA A 210 -0.39 3.68 -16.33
N ILE A 211 -1.22 4.74 -16.27
CA ILE A 211 -2.68 4.64 -16.06
C ILE A 211 -3.33 3.82 -17.19
N CYS A 212 -2.95 4.06 -18.44
CA CYS A 212 -3.46 3.27 -19.57
C CYS A 212 -3.05 1.79 -19.48
N ARG A 213 -1.80 1.49 -19.07
CA ARG A 213 -1.35 0.11 -18.84
C ARG A 213 -2.11 -0.56 -17.69
N LEU A 214 -2.36 0.18 -16.61
CA LEU A 214 -3.14 -0.27 -15.46
C LEU A 214 -4.56 -0.63 -15.88
N ASP A 215 -5.25 0.26 -16.62
CA ASP A 215 -6.60 0.05 -17.15
C ASP A 215 -6.68 -1.19 -18.04
N ARG A 216 -5.71 -1.40 -18.93
CA ARG A 216 -5.62 -2.60 -19.78
C ARG A 216 -5.51 -3.88 -18.94
N ARG A 217 -4.60 -3.92 -17.95
CA ARG A 217 -4.42 -5.09 -17.05
C ARG A 217 -5.69 -5.42 -16.29
N ILE A 218 -6.39 -4.41 -15.79
CA ILE A 218 -7.68 -4.58 -15.10
C ILE A 218 -8.73 -5.13 -16.04
N GLY A 219 -8.79 -4.64 -17.29
CA GLY A 219 -9.69 -5.16 -18.32
C GLY A 219 -9.45 -6.64 -18.65
N GLU A 220 -8.18 -7.03 -18.81
CA GLU A 220 -7.78 -8.42 -19.04
C GLU A 220 -8.19 -9.32 -17.85
N LEU A 221 -8.00 -8.85 -16.61
CA LEU A 221 -8.38 -9.58 -15.41
C LEU A 221 -9.90 -9.69 -15.25
N LYS A 222 -10.66 -8.62 -15.55
CA LYS A 222 -12.13 -8.66 -15.58
C LYS A 222 -12.61 -9.71 -16.58
N GLN A 223 -12.05 -9.72 -17.79
CA GLN A 223 -12.38 -10.74 -18.80
C GLN A 223 -12.05 -12.16 -18.30
N VAL A 224 -10.95 -12.34 -17.56
CA VAL A 224 -10.62 -13.65 -16.96
C VAL A 224 -11.70 -14.11 -16.00
N LEU A 225 -12.22 -13.24 -15.14
CA LEU A 225 -13.32 -13.57 -14.24
C LEU A 225 -14.58 -13.97 -15.01
N GLU A 226 -14.96 -13.20 -16.01
CA GLU A 226 -16.18 -13.39 -16.81
C GLU A 226 -16.15 -14.69 -17.66
N THR A 227 -14.95 -15.10 -18.09
CA THR A 227 -14.79 -16.26 -18.98
C THR A 227 -14.36 -17.55 -18.28
N THR A 228 -14.07 -17.50 -16.97
CA THR A 228 -13.61 -18.67 -16.22
C THR A 228 -14.80 -19.36 -15.53
N PRO A 229 -15.15 -20.62 -15.91
CA PRO A 229 -16.23 -21.34 -15.26
C PRO A 229 -16.06 -21.46 -13.75
N GLY A 230 -17.10 -21.08 -12.98
CA GLY A 230 -17.11 -21.04 -11.51
C GLY A 230 -16.54 -19.76 -10.91
N MET A 231 -16.36 -18.71 -11.74
CA MET A 231 -16.00 -17.36 -11.32
C MET A 231 -17.08 -16.33 -11.68
N GLU A 232 -18.23 -16.75 -12.19
CA GLU A 232 -19.30 -15.89 -12.71
C GLU A 232 -19.89 -14.96 -11.64
N ASP A 233 -19.87 -15.39 -10.37
CA ASP A 233 -20.36 -14.62 -9.22
C ASP A 233 -19.22 -13.91 -8.46
N ALA A 234 -17.99 -13.98 -8.97
CA ALA A 234 -16.85 -13.34 -8.35
C ALA A 234 -16.97 -11.81 -8.39
N LEU A 235 -16.50 -11.15 -7.33
CA LEU A 235 -16.37 -9.71 -7.31
C LEU A 235 -14.97 -9.30 -7.76
N LEU A 236 -14.89 -8.25 -8.56
CA LEU A 236 -13.69 -7.49 -8.79
C LEU A 236 -13.72 -6.26 -7.89
N ILE A 237 -12.75 -6.15 -7.01
CA ILE A 237 -12.56 -5.03 -6.09
C ILE A 237 -11.27 -4.32 -6.45
N LEU A 238 -11.36 -3.03 -6.72
CA LEU A 238 -10.23 -2.14 -6.96
C LEU A 238 -10.04 -1.25 -5.74
N VAL A 239 -8.81 -1.17 -5.24
CA VAL A 239 -8.41 -0.27 -4.15
C VAL A 239 -7.15 0.47 -4.55
N SER A 240 -6.88 1.58 -3.89
CA SER A 240 -5.57 2.22 -3.93
C SER A 240 -5.11 2.56 -2.52
N ASP A 241 -3.83 2.72 -2.34
CA ASP A 241 -3.21 2.94 -1.05
C ASP A 241 -2.87 4.41 -0.79
N HIS A 242 -2.32 5.12 -1.77
CA HIS A 242 -1.99 6.54 -1.70
C HIS A 242 -1.92 7.15 -3.10
N GLY A 243 -1.73 8.47 -3.18
CA GLY A 243 -1.26 9.18 -4.36
C GLY A 243 0.20 9.59 -4.17
N GLN A 244 0.67 10.50 -5.01
CA GLN A 244 2.01 11.08 -4.89
C GLN A 244 1.97 12.60 -5.06
N ALA A 245 3.04 13.28 -4.63
CA ALA A 245 3.29 14.69 -4.88
C ALA A 245 4.74 14.91 -5.33
N ASP A 246 4.95 15.92 -6.16
CA ASP A 246 6.26 16.22 -6.74
C ASP A 246 7.25 16.75 -5.70
N ILE A 247 8.53 16.48 -5.91
CA ILE A 247 9.63 16.83 -5.01
C ILE A 247 10.43 17.97 -5.64
N GLU A 248 10.62 19.04 -4.88
CA GLU A 248 11.50 20.15 -5.23
C GLU A 248 12.81 20.12 -4.41
N ARG A 249 12.73 19.68 -3.16
CA ARG A 249 13.86 19.69 -2.21
C ARG A 249 13.90 18.44 -1.33
N THR A 250 15.09 17.89 -1.14
CA THR A 250 15.35 16.79 -0.19
C THR A 250 16.04 17.32 1.06
N VAL A 251 15.59 16.88 2.23
CA VAL A 251 16.17 17.22 3.53
C VAL A 251 16.56 15.95 4.28
N ASN A 252 17.84 15.83 4.64
CA ASN A 252 18.26 14.83 5.62
C ASN A 252 17.98 15.38 7.01
N LEU A 253 16.86 14.95 7.61
CA LEU A 253 16.42 15.45 8.93
C LEU A 253 17.46 15.16 10.01
N ARG A 254 18.13 14.02 9.98
CA ARG A 254 19.13 13.65 10.99
C ARG A 254 20.28 14.65 11.00
N GLU A 255 20.89 14.89 9.85
CA GLU A 255 22.01 15.82 9.71
C GLU A 255 21.59 17.26 10.02
N ALA A 256 20.39 17.67 9.58
CA ALA A 256 19.87 19.00 9.86
C ALA A 256 19.61 19.20 11.35
N MET A 257 19.02 18.21 12.03
CA MET A 257 18.78 18.25 13.48
C MET A 257 20.09 18.25 14.29
N ASP A 258 21.04 17.38 13.94
CA ASP A 258 22.34 17.32 14.64
C ASP A 258 23.09 18.66 14.53
N ARG A 259 22.93 19.40 13.44
CA ARG A 259 23.54 20.72 13.22
C ARG A 259 22.80 21.84 13.94
N LEU A 260 21.47 21.88 13.87
CA LEU A 260 20.65 22.98 14.37
C LEU A 260 20.28 22.82 15.86
N MET A 261 20.15 21.59 16.32
CA MET A 261 19.72 21.24 17.68
C MET A 261 20.64 20.15 18.25
N PRO A 262 21.96 20.44 18.43
CA PRO A 262 22.90 19.45 18.92
C PRO A 262 22.46 18.90 20.28
N GLY A 263 22.41 17.57 20.39
CA GLY A 263 22.02 16.89 21.63
C GLY A 263 20.53 16.68 21.84
N ILE A 264 19.65 17.07 20.89
CA ILE A 264 18.23 16.74 20.98
C ILE A 264 18.03 15.22 21.11
N PRO A 265 17.24 14.75 22.10
CA PRO A 265 17.11 13.31 22.37
C PRO A 265 16.10 12.61 21.43
N LEU A 266 16.11 12.98 20.14
CA LEU A 266 15.24 12.44 19.12
C LEU A 266 16.04 11.89 17.94
N GLN A 267 15.60 10.75 17.44
CA GLN A 267 16.12 10.10 16.23
C GLN A 267 15.03 10.11 15.15
N PRO A 268 15.16 10.89 14.06
CA PRO A 268 14.23 10.82 12.96
C PRO A 268 14.43 9.55 12.14
N GLN A 269 13.33 9.04 11.58
CA GLN A 269 13.31 8.11 10.46
C GLN A 269 12.31 8.61 9.43
N SER A 270 12.78 8.74 8.19
CA SER A 270 11.97 9.23 7.08
C SER A 270 10.86 8.24 6.69
N ASN A 271 9.73 8.81 6.30
CA ASN A 271 8.58 8.18 5.67
C ASN A 271 8.24 8.91 4.33
N GLY A 272 9.23 9.47 3.66
CA GLY A 272 9.02 10.31 2.48
C GLY A 272 8.56 11.72 2.88
N MET A 273 7.29 12.07 2.66
CA MET A 273 6.76 13.39 3.02
C MET A 273 6.34 13.54 4.49
N SER A 274 6.73 12.60 5.33
CA SER A 274 6.68 12.71 6.78
C SER A 274 7.89 12.03 7.42
N ALA A 275 8.04 12.20 8.72
CA ALA A 275 9.04 11.48 9.50
C ALA A 275 8.49 11.15 10.89
N TYR A 276 8.86 10.01 11.41
CA TYR A 276 8.70 9.68 12.81
C TYR A 276 9.94 10.06 13.61
N PHE A 277 9.73 10.54 14.84
CA PHE A 277 10.80 10.78 15.80
C PHE A 277 10.75 9.74 16.91
N PHE A 278 11.83 8.99 17.02
CA PHE A 278 12.02 7.98 18.06
C PHE A 278 12.89 8.56 19.19
N PRO A 279 12.66 8.20 20.46
CA PRO A 279 13.47 8.72 21.55
C PRO A 279 14.87 8.11 21.56
N LYS A 280 15.90 8.93 21.81
CA LYS A 280 17.27 8.50 22.14
C LYS A 280 17.39 8.45 23.68
N GLY A 281 16.99 7.32 24.30
CA GLY A 281 16.90 7.17 25.75
C GLY A 281 15.55 7.58 26.32
N GLU A 282 15.49 7.91 27.60
CA GLU A 282 14.26 8.37 28.24
C GLU A 282 13.93 9.81 27.85
N VAL A 283 12.71 10.03 27.39
CA VAL A 283 12.14 11.34 27.08
C VAL A 283 10.78 11.42 27.80
N PRO A 284 10.75 11.86 29.08
CA PRO A 284 9.54 11.82 29.90
C PRO A 284 8.39 12.67 29.34
N ASP A 285 8.71 13.81 28.75
CA ASP A 285 7.76 14.71 28.08
C ASP A 285 8.24 15.04 26.66
N PRO A 286 7.91 14.22 25.67
CA PRO A 286 8.30 14.47 24.28
C PRO A 286 7.72 15.76 23.71
N ASP A 287 6.52 16.16 24.15
CA ASP A 287 5.85 17.35 23.64
C ASP A 287 6.59 18.64 24.03
N SER A 288 7.42 18.62 25.08
CA SER A 288 8.29 19.74 25.45
C SER A 288 9.38 20.07 24.42
N LEU A 289 9.66 19.16 23.50
CA LEU A 289 10.64 19.34 22.41
C LEU A 289 10.03 20.01 21.17
N ILE A 290 8.70 20.12 21.09
CA ILE A 290 8.01 20.72 19.93
C ILE A 290 8.46 22.16 19.68
N PRO A 291 8.59 23.06 20.69
CA PRO A 291 9.04 24.44 20.44
C PRO A 291 10.40 24.51 19.74
N GLN A 292 11.35 23.61 20.04
CA GLN A 292 12.65 23.58 19.38
C GLN A 292 12.54 23.16 17.90
N LEU A 293 11.66 22.19 17.59
CA LEU A 293 11.39 21.77 16.21
C LEU A 293 10.71 22.88 15.42
N GLU A 294 9.76 23.58 16.03
CA GLU A 294 9.02 24.71 15.43
C GLU A 294 9.93 25.93 15.18
N GLU A 295 10.89 26.22 16.07
CA GLU A 295 11.88 27.31 15.90
C GLU A 295 12.72 27.11 14.61
N HIS A 296 13.02 25.87 14.27
CA HIS A 296 13.84 25.51 13.10
C HIS A 296 13.04 24.93 11.94
N ARG A 297 11.70 25.00 11.97
CA ARG A 297 10.81 24.29 11.04
C ARG A 297 11.11 24.58 9.57
N GLU A 298 11.43 25.84 9.22
CA GLU A 298 11.76 26.26 7.86
C GLU A 298 13.05 25.60 7.35
N ALA A 299 14.11 25.64 8.17
CA ALA A 299 15.39 25.03 7.85
C ALA A 299 15.31 23.50 7.77
N LEU A 300 14.45 22.89 8.62
CA LEU A 300 14.16 21.46 8.61
C LEU A 300 13.18 21.06 7.48
N GLY A 301 12.52 22.01 6.82
CA GLY A 301 11.51 21.70 5.79
C GLY A 301 10.24 21.10 6.37
N ILE A 302 9.88 21.46 7.60
CA ILE A 302 8.69 20.95 8.31
C ILE A 302 7.52 21.92 8.11
N ALA A 303 6.38 21.42 7.69
CA ALA A 303 5.12 22.15 7.68
C ALA A 303 4.40 22.06 9.02
N ARG A 304 4.44 20.89 9.66
CA ARG A 304 3.73 20.62 10.92
C ARG A 304 4.46 19.59 11.76
N VAL A 305 4.47 19.81 13.08
CA VAL A 305 4.88 18.81 14.07
C VAL A 305 3.63 18.21 14.71
N TYR A 306 3.59 16.90 14.82
CA TYR A 306 2.55 16.14 15.49
C TYR A 306 3.00 15.73 16.88
N SER A 307 2.20 16.09 17.88
CA SER A 307 2.41 15.75 19.28
C SER A 307 2.16 14.26 19.56
N SER A 308 2.56 13.82 20.75
CA SER A 308 2.24 12.47 21.25
C SER A 308 0.73 12.19 21.30
N LYS A 309 -0.08 13.24 21.56
CA LYS A 309 -1.54 13.17 21.54
C LYS A 309 -2.09 13.02 20.11
N ASP A 310 -1.46 13.71 19.15
CA ASP A 310 -1.84 13.58 17.74
C ASP A 310 -1.57 12.17 17.23
N LEU A 311 -0.41 11.59 17.55
CA LEU A 311 -0.07 10.22 17.19
C LEU A 311 -1.08 9.21 17.76
N LYS A 312 -1.49 9.37 19.01
CA LYS A 312 -2.55 8.54 19.62
C LYS A 312 -3.90 8.68 18.91
N ARG A 313 -4.31 9.91 18.55
CA ARG A 313 -5.58 10.15 17.80
C ARG A 313 -5.56 9.57 16.39
N MET A 314 -4.38 9.52 15.78
CA MET A 314 -4.17 8.93 14.46
C MET A 314 -3.95 7.41 14.52
N HIS A 315 -4.01 6.80 15.71
CA HIS A 315 -3.82 5.35 15.91
C HIS A 315 -2.52 4.82 15.30
N THR A 316 -1.43 5.60 15.42
CA THR A 316 -0.13 5.23 14.86
C THR A 316 0.53 4.10 15.64
N VAL A 317 1.52 3.46 15.04
CA VAL A 317 2.30 2.41 15.70
C VAL A 317 3.00 2.95 16.96
N SER A 318 3.16 2.09 17.96
CA SER A 318 3.96 2.41 19.15
C SER A 318 5.46 2.51 18.84
N GLY A 319 6.15 3.41 19.53
CA GLY A 319 7.59 3.63 19.37
C GLY A 319 7.95 5.07 19.04
N PRO A 320 7.41 5.66 17.96
CA PRO A 320 7.56 7.11 17.75
C PRO A 320 6.90 7.90 18.88
N VAL A 321 7.53 9.00 19.27
CA VAL A 321 7.01 9.91 20.32
C VAL A 321 6.48 11.21 19.75
N LEU A 322 6.99 11.65 18.60
CA LEU A 322 6.54 12.78 17.80
C LEU A 322 6.59 12.38 16.32
N ALA A 323 6.00 13.19 15.45
CA ALA A 323 6.18 13.11 14.01
C ALA A 323 6.22 14.49 13.36
N ALA A 324 6.70 14.56 12.14
CA ALA A 324 6.64 15.76 11.33
C ALA A 324 6.04 15.46 9.96
N GLU A 325 5.30 16.42 9.43
CA GLU A 325 4.91 16.48 8.03
C GLU A 325 5.80 17.47 7.29
N ALA A 326 6.27 17.09 6.11
CA ALA A 326 7.11 17.93 5.29
C ALA A 326 6.32 19.11 4.69
N ALA A 327 7.00 20.21 4.44
CA ALA A 327 6.46 21.31 3.66
C ALA A 327 6.23 20.88 2.20
N GLU A 328 5.37 21.59 1.49
CA GLU A 328 5.09 21.32 0.08
C GLU A 328 6.39 21.25 -0.75
N GLY A 329 6.49 20.25 -1.61
CA GLY A 329 7.69 19.99 -2.41
C GLY A 329 8.91 19.47 -1.64
N VAL A 330 8.81 19.25 -0.33
CA VAL A 330 9.90 18.71 0.50
C VAL A 330 9.73 17.22 0.74
N VAL A 331 10.81 16.46 0.55
CA VAL A 331 10.93 15.07 0.98
C VAL A 331 11.99 14.94 2.06
N PHE A 332 11.70 14.20 3.11
CA PHE A 332 12.69 13.77 4.08
C PHE A 332 13.42 12.53 3.57
N SER A 333 14.71 12.45 3.83
CA SER A 333 15.53 11.30 3.48
C SER A 333 16.50 10.97 4.60
N ASP A 334 16.74 9.69 4.82
CA ASP A 334 17.78 9.21 5.74
C ASP A 334 19.15 9.08 5.04
N SER A 335 19.23 9.34 3.73
CA SER A 335 20.44 9.34 2.92
C SER A 335 20.40 10.48 1.89
N LEU A 336 21.53 11.15 1.68
CA LEU A 336 21.70 12.17 0.64
C LEU A 336 22.35 11.60 -0.64
N ASP A 337 22.16 10.32 -0.92
CA ASP A 337 22.72 9.69 -2.13
C ASP A 337 22.14 10.36 -3.38
N ALA A 338 22.96 11.18 -4.05
CA ALA A 338 22.55 12.04 -5.16
C ALA A 338 22.09 11.26 -6.41
N GLU A 339 22.40 9.95 -6.49
CA GLU A 339 22.03 9.09 -7.62
C GLU A 339 20.56 8.67 -7.60
N LYS A 340 19.83 8.87 -6.48
CA LYS A 340 18.41 8.49 -6.32
C LYS A 340 17.53 9.72 -6.05
N ARG A 341 17.50 10.68 -6.96
CA ARG A 341 16.53 11.77 -6.86
C ARG A 341 15.20 11.33 -7.48
N GLU A 342 14.29 10.91 -6.62
CA GLU A 342 12.88 10.76 -7.01
C GLU A 342 12.31 12.11 -7.44
N LYS A 343 11.37 12.06 -8.39
CA LYS A 343 10.63 13.25 -8.88
C LYS A 343 9.36 13.50 -8.08
N ALA A 344 8.76 12.43 -7.57
CA ALA A 344 7.57 12.47 -6.72
C ALA A 344 7.67 11.38 -5.66
N THR A 345 6.94 11.56 -4.55
CA THR A 345 6.87 10.60 -3.45
C THR A 345 5.57 10.75 -2.67
N HIS A 346 5.41 9.97 -1.64
CA HIS A 346 4.23 9.87 -0.77
C HIS A 346 4.63 9.88 0.72
N GLY A 347 3.75 9.42 1.63
CA GLY A 347 4.01 9.42 3.07
C GLY A 347 3.40 10.62 3.78
N PHE A 348 2.30 11.15 3.24
CA PHE A 348 1.63 12.35 3.71
C PHE A 348 1.07 12.26 5.13
N GLY A 349 0.80 13.44 5.69
CA GLY A 349 -0.05 13.61 6.85
C GLY A 349 -1.55 13.57 6.54
N PRO A 350 -2.38 13.54 7.59
CA PRO A 350 -3.84 13.56 7.44
C PRO A 350 -4.34 14.81 6.71
N GLY A 351 -5.26 14.61 5.78
CA GLY A 351 -5.89 15.70 5.01
C GLY A 351 -5.12 16.15 3.77
N HIS A 352 -3.93 15.61 3.51
CA HIS A 352 -3.23 15.89 2.26
C HIS A 352 -4.01 15.29 1.07
N PRO A 353 -4.16 16.01 -0.06
CA PRO A 353 -4.91 15.51 -1.22
C PRO A 353 -4.41 14.16 -1.76
N GLY A 354 -3.09 13.90 -1.71
CA GLY A 354 -2.50 12.62 -2.07
C GLY A 354 -2.87 11.45 -1.16
N GLY A 355 -3.46 11.70 0.02
CA GLY A 355 -3.99 10.70 0.94
C GLY A 355 -5.45 10.29 0.64
N MET A 356 -6.07 10.81 -0.43
CA MET A 356 -7.44 10.44 -0.83
C MET A 356 -7.39 9.28 -1.81
N CYS A 357 -7.55 8.09 -1.27
CA CYS A 357 -7.48 6.83 -1.98
C CYS A 357 -8.81 6.48 -2.66
N PHE A 358 -8.81 5.39 -3.39
CA PHE A 358 -9.90 4.95 -4.24
C PHE A 358 -10.41 3.57 -3.81
N PHE A 359 -11.71 3.34 -3.98
CA PHE A 359 -12.36 2.04 -3.83
C PHE A 359 -13.41 1.87 -4.90
N ALA A 360 -13.44 0.72 -5.56
CA ALA A 360 -14.55 0.34 -6.43
C ALA A 360 -14.77 -1.16 -6.36
N VAL A 361 -16.00 -1.59 -6.58
CA VAL A 361 -16.39 -2.98 -6.65
C VAL A 361 -17.43 -3.18 -7.74
N CYS A 362 -17.27 -4.22 -8.54
CA CYS A 362 -18.25 -4.64 -9.53
C CYS A 362 -18.40 -6.16 -9.52
N GLY A 363 -19.51 -6.64 -10.07
CA GLY A 363 -19.89 -8.04 -10.17
C GLY A 363 -21.37 -8.21 -9.93
N ARG A 364 -21.86 -9.46 -10.01
CA ARG A 364 -23.28 -9.76 -9.88
C ARG A 364 -23.84 -9.32 -8.50
N GLY A 365 -25.00 -8.66 -8.47
CA GLY A 365 -25.67 -8.18 -7.26
C GLY A 365 -24.99 -6.98 -6.60
N VAL A 366 -24.07 -6.31 -7.30
CA VAL A 366 -23.52 -5.01 -6.88
C VAL A 366 -24.39 -3.89 -7.45
N ARG A 367 -24.72 -2.89 -6.65
CA ARG A 367 -25.46 -1.71 -7.11
C ARG A 367 -24.72 -0.96 -8.20
N GLN A 368 -25.39 -0.76 -9.32
CA GLN A 368 -24.78 -0.14 -10.50
C GLN A 368 -24.71 1.39 -10.36
N GLY A 369 -23.56 1.95 -10.68
CA GLY A 369 -23.31 3.40 -10.70
C GLY A 369 -23.42 4.09 -9.34
N ALA A 370 -23.52 3.33 -8.24
CA ALA A 370 -23.64 3.87 -6.90
C ALA A 370 -22.33 4.50 -6.43
N LYS A 371 -22.44 5.65 -5.74
CA LYS A 371 -21.31 6.38 -5.18
C LYS A 371 -21.43 6.38 -3.66
N LEU A 372 -20.42 5.81 -2.99
CA LEU A 372 -20.30 5.88 -1.54
C LEU A 372 -19.76 7.24 -1.11
N GLY A 373 -20.16 7.70 0.06
CA GLY A 373 -19.51 8.81 0.75
C GLY A 373 -18.07 8.47 1.13
N SER A 374 -17.30 9.47 1.58
CA SER A 374 -15.97 9.24 2.12
C SER A 374 -16.01 8.32 3.34
N PHE A 375 -15.03 7.43 3.45
CA PHE A 375 -14.89 6.53 4.59
C PHE A 375 -13.39 6.20 4.86
N PRO A 376 -13.05 5.79 6.10
CA PRO A 376 -11.68 5.50 6.46
C PRO A 376 -11.19 4.17 5.86
N MET A 377 -9.90 4.09 5.54
CA MET A 377 -9.22 2.94 4.95
C MET A 377 -9.48 1.63 5.69
N ARG A 378 -9.59 1.68 7.02
CA ARG A 378 -9.87 0.48 7.85
C ARG A 378 -11.24 -0.17 7.59
N ASP A 379 -12.17 0.52 6.94
CA ASP A 379 -13.47 -0.05 6.57
C ASP A 379 -13.37 -1.04 5.39
N ILE A 380 -12.28 -1.01 4.61
CA ILE A 380 -12.08 -1.91 3.45
C ILE A 380 -12.05 -3.38 3.88
N GLY A 381 -11.26 -3.73 4.92
CA GLY A 381 -11.13 -5.11 5.39
C GLY A 381 -12.46 -5.75 5.76
N PRO A 382 -13.22 -5.20 6.72
CA PRO A 382 -14.53 -5.73 7.10
C PRO A 382 -15.55 -5.67 5.95
N THR A 383 -15.49 -4.68 5.07
CA THR A 383 -16.37 -4.64 3.87
C THR A 383 -16.10 -5.82 2.94
N ILE A 384 -14.82 -6.13 2.66
CA ILE A 384 -14.46 -7.30 1.85
C ILE A 384 -14.89 -8.58 2.55
N ALA A 385 -14.68 -8.68 3.87
CA ALA A 385 -15.12 -9.83 4.66
C ALA A 385 -16.63 -10.05 4.57
N GLY A 386 -17.44 -8.99 4.73
CA GLY A 386 -18.90 -9.02 4.57
C GLY A 386 -19.31 -9.43 3.15
N LEU A 387 -18.70 -8.86 2.11
CA LEU A 387 -18.94 -9.23 0.72
C LEU A 387 -18.60 -10.70 0.41
N MET A 388 -17.57 -11.26 1.07
CA MET A 388 -17.18 -12.67 0.95
C MET A 388 -18.05 -13.61 1.79
N GLY A 389 -18.71 -13.12 2.83
CA GLY A 389 -19.39 -13.93 3.85
C GLY A 389 -18.41 -14.65 4.78
N VAL A 390 -17.32 -13.97 5.20
CA VAL A 390 -16.34 -14.46 6.19
C VAL A 390 -16.25 -13.52 7.37
N GLU A 391 -15.80 -14.01 8.51
CA GLU A 391 -15.66 -13.22 9.74
C GLU A 391 -14.24 -12.63 9.86
N LEU A 392 -14.16 -11.33 10.17
CA LEU A 392 -12.93 -10.63 10.52
C LEU A 392 -13.09 -9.95 11.90
N PRO A 393 -13.13 -10.74 13.00
CA PRO A 393 -13.62 -10.28 14.29
C PRO A 393 -12.74 -9.24 14.99
N THR A 394 -11.49 -9.10 14.56
CA THR A 394 -10.55 -8.11 15.12
C THR A 394 -10.64 -6.75 14.42
N ALA A 395 -11.35 -6.66 13.30
CA ALA A 395 -11.50 -5.40 12.56
C ALA A 395 -12.12 -4.31 13.42
N ARG A 396 -11.58 -3.09 13.31
CA ARG A 396 -12.08 -1.87 13.95
C ARG A 396 -12.94 -1.03 13.01
N GLY A 397 -12.78 -1.27 11.70
CA GLY A 397 -13.55 -0.60 10.66
C GLY A 397 -14.99 -1.09 10.59
N THR A 398 -15.81 -0.36 9.85
CA THR A 398 -17.23 -0.66 9.61
C THR A 398 -17.38 -1.50 8.35
N ASP A 399 -18.18 -2.55 8.41
CA ASP A 399 -18.62 -3.29 7.22
C ASP A 399 -19.66 -2.47 6.43
N ARG A 400 -19.33 -2.12 5.21
CA ARG A 400 -20.15 -1.38 4.25
C ARG A 400 -20.74 -2.26 3.15
N SER A 401 -20.67 -3.58 3.29
CA SER A 401 -21.17 -4.51 2.27
C SER A 401 -22.65 -4.30 1.95
N GLY A 402 -23.47 -3.90 2.95
CA GLY A 402 -24.87 -3.54 2.76
C GLY A 402 -25.12 -2.25 1.95
N GLU A 403 -24.13 -1.36 1.86
CA GLU A 403 -24.19 -0.18 0.99
C GLU A 403 -23.81 -0.51 -0.47
N VAL A 404 -23.07 -1.61 -0.66
CA VAL A 404 -22.54 -2.08 -1.95
C VAL A 404 -23.51 -3.00 -2.67
N LEU A 405 -24.16 -3.92 -1.95
CA LEU A 405 -25.06 -4.92 -2.52
C LEU A 405 -26.48 -4.38 -2.71
N GLU A 406 -27.18 -4.95 -3.72
CA GLU A 406 -28.61 -4.68 -3.99
C GLU A 406 -29.53 -5.15 -2.87
#